data_4f6279f508255442cdc17bebc5c5b6cb
#
_entry.id   4f6279f508255442cdc17bebc5c5b6cb
#
_cell.length_a   1.000
_cell.length_b   1.000
_cell.length_c   1.000
_cell.angle_alpha   90.00
_cell.angle_beta   90.00
_cell.angle_gamma   90.00
#
_symmetry.space_group_name_H-M   'P 1'
#
loop_
_entity.id
_entity.type
_entity.pdbx_description
1 polymer ?
#
loop_
_entity_poly.entity_id
_entity_poly.type
_entity_poly.pdbx_seq_one_letter_code
_entity_poly.pdbx_strand_id
1 'polypeptide(L)'
;MQCEFFIQKRCTSCHLCAQPYSEQVTNKDQQLRELIAPATDVQWLPPVTSADTAFRNKAKMVVLGAAHAPILGIEDAQGQPLSLVTCPLYPQPMQELLAYLENWIRIAGIPPYNKLKKKGELKFILLTRSENSGQFMLRFVARSHAVLERIERNLPTLIAAFPMIEVISVNIQPVHMARLEGEEEIFLTETQSLLEHFNDVPMVIRPKSFFQTNPKVAEQLYATARTWVREIAPTQMWDLFCGVGGFALHCAAPDTAVTGIEIEPEAIASAQRSAQMMGIDNLSFAALDSAKFSQSQMS
;
A
#
# COMPACT_ATOMS: atom_id res chain seq x y z
N MET A 1 8.36 -20.40 1.93
CA MET A 1 7.82 -19.85 3.20
C MET A 1 7.00 -20.90 3.91
N GLN A 2 7.18 -21.08 5.22
CA GLN A 2 6.27 -21.87 6.06
C GLN A 2 5.19 -20.96 6.65
N CYS A 3 3.93 -21.29 6.43
CA CYS A 3 2.80 -20.53 6.93
C CYS A 3 1.75 -21.47 7.53
N GLU A 4 1.53 -21.39 8.85
CA GLU A 4 0.56 -22.24 9.55
C GLU A 4 -0.85 -22.07 9.04
N PHE A 5 -1.26 -20.84 8.73
CA PHE A 5 -2.59 -20.56 8.17
C PHE A 5 -2.84 -21.29 6.84
N PHE A 6 -1.80 -21.39 6.00
CA PHE A 6 -1.86 -22.15 4.75
C PHE A 6 -1.88 -23.66 5.00
N ILE A 7 -0.98 -24.17 5.87
CA ILE A 7 -0.89 -25.59 6.22
C ILE A 7 -2.23 -26.09 6.79
N GLN A 8 -2.87 -25.28 7.65
CA GLN A 8 -4.18 -25.58 8.22
C GLN A 8 -5.34 -25.37 7.23
N LYS A 9 -5.07 -24.95 5.99
CA LYS A 9 -6.07 -24.64 4.93
C LYS A 9 -7.11 -23.59 5.34
N ARG A 10 -6.75 -22.71 6.28
CA ARG A 10 -7.61 -21.63 6.76
C ARG A 10 -7.43 -20.33 5.96
N CYS A 11 -6.25 -20.10 5.39
CA CYS A 11 -5.97 -18.95 4.54
C CYS A 11 -5.52 -19.41 3.15
N THR A 12 -6.16 -18.88 2.10
CA THR A 12 -5.86 -19.20 0.70
C THR A 12 -5.26 -18.02 -0.07
N SER A 13 -4.90 -16.94 0.63
CA SER A 13 -4.40 -15.71 -0.02
C SER A 13 -3.06 -15.89 -0.76
N CYS A 14 -2.23 -16.85 -0.35
CA CYS A 14 -0.91 -17.13 -0.91
C CYS A 14 -0.93 -18.47 -1.67
N HIS A 15 -1.55 -18.53 -2.84
CA HIS A 15 -1.72 -19.77 -3.61
C HIS A 15 -0.42 -20.48 -4.02
N LEU A 16 0.71 -19.78 -4.08
CA LEU A 16 2.02 -20.37 -4.35
C LEU A 16 2.79 -20.80 -3.08
N CYS A 17 2.20 -20.67 -1.89
CA CYS A 17 2.89 -20.91 -0.61
C CYS A 17 3.48 -22.31 -0.47
N ALA A 18 2.89 -23.31 -1.13
CA ALA A 18 3.37 -24.69 -1.11
C ALA A 18 4.67 -24.91 -1.91
N GLN A 19 4.98 -24.01 -2.85
CA GLN A 19 6.16 -24.12 -3.71
C GLN A 19 7.36 -23.42 -3.05
N PRO A 20 8.58 -23.98 -3.13
CA PRO A 20 9.80 -23.28 -2.79
C PRO A 20 9.90 -21.94 -3.54
N TYR A 21 10.44 -20.91 -2.90
CA TYR A 21 10.49 -19.57 -3.51
C TYR A 21 11.31 -19.56 -4.82
N SER A 22 12.41 -20.32 -4.88
CA SER A 22 13.21 -20.49 -6.10
C SER A 22 12.39 -21.06 -7.27
N GLU A 23 11.53 -22.05 -7.01
CA GLU A 23 10.64 -22.61 -8.04
C GLU A 23 9.59 -21.59 -8.49
N GLN A 24 9.02 -20.79 -7.56
CA GLN A 24 8.09 -19.72 -7.92
C GLN A 24 8.74 -18.72 -8.88
N VAL A 25 10.00 -18.34 -8.62
CA VAL A 25 10.77 -17.41 -9.48
C VAL A 25 11.02 -18.04 -10.85
N THR A 26 11.51 -19.28 -10.89
CA THR A 26 11.77 -20.01 -12.14
C THR A 26 10.51 -20.14 -12.99
N ASN A 27 9.39 -20.54 -12.37
CA ASN A 27 8.13 -20.71 -13.09
C ASN A 27 7.60 -19.40 -13.67
N LYS A 28 7.73 -18.29 -12.92
CA LYS A 28 7.33 -16.96 -13.41
C LYS A 28 8.22 -16.47 -14.55
N ASP A 29 9.53 -16.68 -14.46
CA ASP A 29 10.48 -16.34 -15.51
C ASP A 29 10.18 -17.13 -16.80
N GLN A 30 9.92 -18.44 -16.67
CA GLN A 30 9.55 -19.27 -17.80
C GLN A 30 8.24 -18.83 -18.44
N GLN A 31 7.20 -18.58 -17.65
CA GLN A 31 5.92 -18.08 -18.16
C GLN A 31 6.06 -16.75 -18.91
N LEU A 32 6.89 -15.83 -18.38
CA LEU A 32 7.18 -14.57 -19.07
C LEU A 32 7.88 -14.80 -20.40
N ARG A 33 8.88 -15.70 -20.45
CA ARG A 33 9.59 -16.06 -21.69
C ARG A 33 8.63 -16.64 -22.74
N GLU A 34 7.72 -17.51 -22.34
CA GLU A 34 6.70 -18.09 -23.23
C GLU A 34 5.76 -17.01 -23.79
N LEU A 35 5.32 -16.05 -22.96
CA LEU A 35 4.46 -14.95 -23.39
C LEU A 35 5.15 -14.01 -24.40
N ILE A 36 6.46 -13.80 -24.25
CA ILE A 36 7.24 -12.87 -25.09
C ILE A 36 7.93 -13.62 -26.24
N ALA A 37 7.83 -14.94 -26.31
CA ALA A 37 8.49 -15.75 -27.34
C ALA A 37 8.33 -15.26 -28.80
N PRO A 38 7.23 -14.59 -29.21
CA PRO A 38 7.11 -14.01 -30.53
C PRO A 38 8.03 -12.82 -30.80
N ALA A 39 8.57 -12.17 -29.76
CA ALA A 39 9.48 -11.04 -29.91
C ALA A 39 10.92 -11.55 -30.17
N THR A 40 11.57 -10.98 -31.17
CA THR A 40 12.98 -11.20 -31.47
C THR A 40 13.85 -10.18 -30.75
N ASP A 41 15.11 -10.51 -30.51
CA ASP A 41 16.14 -9.59 -29.96
C ASP A 41 15.83 -9.10 -28.52
N VAL A 42 15.22 -9.94 -27.70
CA VAL A 42 14.93 -9.65 -26.30
C VAL A 42 16.17 -9.87 -25.44
N GLN A 43 16.63 -8.84 -24.76
CA GLN A 43 17.64 -8.96 -23.71
C GLN A 43 16.95 -9.32 -22.38
N TRP A 44 17.24 -10.52 -21.90
CA TRP A 44 16.69 -10.99 -20.63
C TRP A 44 17.55 -10.54 -19.45
N LEU A 45 16.95 -9.84 -18.51
CA LEU A 45 17.57 -9.51 -17.23
C LEU A 45 17.27 -10.62 -16.20
N PRO A 46 18.18 -10.83 -15.23
CA PRO A 46 17.90 -11.77 -14.15
C PRO A 46 16.68 -11.33 -13.34
N PRO A 47 15.86 -12.27 -12.84
CA PRO A 47 14.73 -11.95 -11.98
C PRO A 47 15.17 -11.23 -10.70
N VAL A 48 14.43 -10.19 -10.32
CA VAL A 48 14.62 -9.51 -9.04
C VAL A 48 13.87 -10.27 -7.95
N THR A 49 14.59 -10.61 -6.89
CA THR A 49 14.06 -11.38 -5.75
C THR A 49 14.11 -10.56 -4.45
N SER A 50 13.33 -10.96 -3.46
CA SER A 50 13.35 -10.44 -2.10
C SER A 50 13.22 -11.59 -1.09
N ALA A 51 13.20 -11.28 0.20
CA ALA A 51 12.76 -12.24 1.21
C ALA A 51 11.33 -12.73 0.91
N ASP A 52 11.02 -13.97 1.25
CA ASP A 52 9.69 -14.58 1.09
C ASP A 52 8.78 -14.36 2.32
N THR A 53 9.33 -13.73 3.37
CA THR A 53 8.64 -13.32 4.60
C THR A 53 9.00 -11.88 4.95
N ALA A 54 8.20 -11.23 5.80
CA ALA A 54 8.44 -9.90 6.35
C ALA A 54 8.71 -8.79 5.30
N PHE A 55 8.28 -8.99 4.05
CA PHE A 55 8.54 -8.05 2.96
C PHE A 55 7.41 -7.03 2.74
N ARG A 56 6.22 -7.30 3.31
CA ARG A 56 5.03 -6.51 2.99
C ARG A 56 4.84 -5.37 3.98
N ASN A 57 4.93 -4.16 3.50
CA ASN A 57 4.84 -2.94 4.30
C ASN A 57 3.42 -2.35 4.41
N LYS A 58 2.39 -2.98 3.82
CA LYS A 58 0.99 -2.54 3.90
C LYS A 58 0.07 -3.71 4.24
N ALA A 59 -0.64 -3.60 5.36
CA ALA A 59 -1.67 -4.54 5.78
C ALA A 59 -3.06 -3.94 5.57
N LYS A 60 -4.00 -4.79 5.17
CA LYS A 60 -5.41 -4.50 5.03
C LYS A 60 -6.19 -5.60 5.73
N MET A 61 -6.75 -5.29 6.89
CA MET A 61 -7.47 -6.22 7.73
C MET A 61 -8.96 -5.91 7.76
N VAL A 62 -9.79 -6.91 7.54
CA VAL A 62 -11.22 -6.81 7.86
C VAL A 62 -11.36 -6.86 9.38
N VAL A 63 -12.24 -6.03 9.94
CA VAL A 63 -12.56 -6.08 11.37
C VAL A 63 -13.77 -6.97 11.55
N LEU A 64 -13.54 -8.13 12.12
CA LEU A 64 -14.51 -9.22 12.30
C LEU A 64 -14.81 -9.48 13.78
N GLY A 65 -15.62 -10.49 14.05
CA GLY A 65 -15.96 -10.89 15.42
C GLY A 65 -17.02 -10.02 16.06
N ALA A 66 -16.89 -9.78 17.36
CA ALA A 66 -17.82 -9.00 18.18
C ALA A 66 -17.09 -7.90 18.96
N ALA A 67 -17.82 -6.92 19.49
CA ALA A 67 -17.22 -5.80 20.22
C ALA A 67 -16.34 -6.23 21.42
N HIS A 68 -16.67 -7.35 22.06
CA HIS A 68 -15.89 -7.91 23.17
C HIS A 68 -14.74 -8.83 22.72
N ALA A 69 -14.72 -9.22 21.45
CA ALA A 69 -13.71 -10.08 20.84
C ALA A 69 -13.54 -9.72 19.35
N PRO A 70 -12.99 -8.52 19.02
CA PRO A 70 -12.71 -8.14 17.64
C PRO A 70 -11.53 -8.96 17.09
N ILE A 71 -11.57 -9.23 15.80
CA ILE A 71 -10.56 -10.01 15.09
C ILE A 71 -10.13 -9.22 13.86
N LEU A 72 -8.81 -9.01 13.70
CA LEU A 72 -8.22 -8.37 12.53
C LEU A 72 -7.69 -9.42 11.54
N GLY A 73 -8.34 -9.56 10.39
CA GLY A 73 -7.92 -10.58 9.43
C GLY A 73 -8.86 -10.72 8.25
N ILE A 74 -9.27 -11.96 7.99
CA ILE A 74 -10.16 -12.34 6.87
C ILE A 74 -11.24 -13.33 7.37
N GLU A 75 -12.25 -13.53 6.55
CA GLU A 75 -13.11 -14.73 6.65
C GLU A 75 -12.38 -15.89 5.97
N ASP A 76 -12.27 -17.04 6.64
CA ASP A 76 -11.70 -18.25 6.06
C ASP A 76 -12.66 -18.89 5.03
N ALA A 77 -12.25 -20.01 4.43
CA ALA A 77 -13.05 -20.71 3.42
C ALA A 77 -14.42 -21.20 3.93
N GLN A 78 -14.61 -21.30 5.25
CA GLN A 78 -15.86 -21.67 5.91
C GLN A 78 -16.65 -20.44 6.39
N GLY A 79 -16.19 -19.22 6.05
CA GLY A 79 -16.81 -17.96 6.48
C GLY A 79 -16.58 -17.63 7.96
N GLN A 80 -15.59 -18.28 8.63
CA GLN A 80 -15.28 -18.00 10.03
C GLN A 80 -14.19 -16.93 10.12
N PRO A 81 -14.24 -16.05 11.13
CA PRO A 81 -13.18 -15.10 11.38
C PRO A 81 -11.83 -15.78 11.63
N LEU A 82 -10.81 -15.31 10.90
CA LEU A 82 -9.42 -15.74 11.05
C LEU A 82 -8.54 -14.52 11.32
N SER A 83 -7.92 -14.47 12.50
CA SER A 83 -6.93 -13.43 12.80
C SER A 83 -5.67 -13.64 11.96
N LEU A 84 -5.20 -12.57 11.32
CA LEU A 84 -3.97 -12.54 10.54
C LEU A 84 -2.91 -11.61 11.14
N VAL A 85 -3.03 -11.26 12.42
CA VAL A 85 -2.07 -10.36 13.09
C VAL A 85 -0.65 -10.92 13.12
N THR A 86 -0.49 -12.24 13.05
CA THR A 86 0.80 -12.94 12.99
C THR A 86 1.14 -13.45 11.57
N CYS A 87 0.55 -12.85 10.53
CA CYS A 87 0.84 -13.24 9.15
C CYS A 87 2.32 -13.03 8.83
N PRO A 88 3.06 -14.06 8.37
CA PRO A 88 4.51 -13.99 8.16
C PRO A 88 4.92 -13.05 7.02
N LEU A 89 3.99 -12.55 6.22
CA LEU A 89 4.28 -11.53 5.20
C LEU A 89 4.62 -10.17 5.81
N TYR A 90 4.14 -9.88 7.02
CA TYR A 90 4.38 -8.60 7.68
C TYR A 90 5.61 -8.65 8.58
N PRO A 91 6.43 -7.56 8.61
CA PRO A 91 7.49 -7.40 9.60
C PRO A 91 6.95 -7.45 11.03
N GLN A 92 7.77 -7.91 11.96
CA GLN A 92 7.39 -8.08 13.37
C GLN A 92 6.75 -6.82 13.98
N PRO A 93 7.25 -5.57 13.78
CA PRO A 93 6.61 -4.39 14.35
C PRO A 93 5.18 -4.16 13.86
N MET A 94 4.85 -4.56 12.61
CA MET A 94 3.47 -4.52 12.11
C MET A 94 2.60 -5.57 12.80
N GLN A 95 3.11 -6.78 13.00
CA GLN A 95 2.39 -7.85 13.70
C GLN A 95 2.07 -7.45 15.14
N GLU A 96 3.03 -6.84 15.85
CA GLU A 96 2.87 -6.35 17.22
C GLU A 96 1.79 -5.27 17.32
N LEU A 97 1.81 -4.28 16.41
CA LEU A 97 0.79 -3.23 16.38
C LEU A 97 -0.60 -3.80 16.03
N LEU A 98 -0.70 -4.70 15.05
CA LEU A 98 -1.97 -5.34 14.70
C LEU A 98 -2.54 -6.15 15.86
N ALA A 99 -1.72 -6.92 16.58
CA ALA A 99 -2.14 -7.67 17.75
C ALA A 99 -2.59 -6.75 18.89
N TYR A 100 -1.89 -5.64 19.12
CA TYR A 100 -2.31 -4.63 20.09
C TYR A 100 -3.66 -4.01 19.72
N LEU A 101 -3.88 -3.71 18.44
CA LEU A 101 -5.10 -3.09 17.94
C LEU A 101 -6.35 -3.96 18.17
N GLU A 102 -6.27 -5.29 18.11
CA GLU A 102 -7.41 -6.15 18.47
C GLU A 102 -7.88 -5.87 19.91
N ASN A 103 -6.94 -5.82 20.85
CA ASN A 103 -7.27 -5.51 22.24
C ASN A 103 -7.70 -4.06 22.45
N TRP A 104 -7.05 -3.12 21.79
CA TRP A 104 -7.39 -1.70 21.87
C TRP A 104 -8.80 -1.41 21.35
N ILE A 105 -9.21 -2.00 20.21
CA ILE A 105 -10.57 -1.89 19.65
C ILE A 105 -11.60 -2.44 20.65
N ARG A 106 -11.28 -3.55 21.33
CA ARG A 106 -12.11 -4.14 22.39
C ARG A 106 -12.30 -3.18 23.56
N ILE A 107 -11.21 -2.59 24.08
CA ILE A 107 -11.23 -1.64 25.21
C ILE A 107 -12.00 -0.38 24.84
N ALA A 108 -11.77 0.16 23.63
CA ALA A 108 -12.50 1.31 23.12
C ALA A 108 -13.99 1.04 22.87
N GLY A 109 -14.40 -0.23 22.95
CA GLY A 109 -15.79 -0.64 22.74
C GLY A 109 -16.30 -0.38 21.32
N ILE A 110 -15.41 -0.41 20.31
CA ILE A 110 -15.76 -0.15 18.92
C ILE A 110 -16.33 -1.42 18.30
N PRO A 111 -17.60 -1.42 17.86
CA PRO A 111 -18.21 -2.64 17.31
C PRO A 111 -17.72 -2.89 15.89
N PRO A 112 -17.22 -4.12 15.59
CA PRO A 112 -16.97 -4.56 14.22
C PRO A 112 -18.24 -4.45 13.36
N TYR A 113 -18.05 -4.06 12.09
CA TYR A 113 -19.17 -3.99 11.16
C TYR A 113 -19.56 -5.37 10.65
N ASN A 114 -20.79 -5.77 10.94
CA ASN A 114 -21.36 -7.01 10.43
C ASN A 114 -22.14 -6.76 9.13
N LYS A 115 -21.60 -7.26 8.01
CA LYS A 115 -22.17 -7.05 6.67
C LYS A 115 -23.56 -7.67 6.48
N LEU A 116 -23.85 -8.80 7.15
CA LEU A 116 -25.14 -9.49 7.04
C LEU A 116 -26.24 -8.76 7.80
N LYS A 117 -25.91 -8.29 9.02
CA LYS A 117 -26.84 -7.54 9.87
C LYS A 117 -26.87 -6.04 9.54
N LYS A 118 -25.92 -5.54 8.71
CA LYS A 118 -25.72 -4.11 8.41
C LYS A 118 -25.61 -3.24 9.67
N LYS A 119 -24.97 -3.78 10.73
CA LYS A 119 -24.79 -3.15 12.04
C LYS A 119 -23.32 -3.17 12.46
N GLY A 120 -22.95 -2.23 13.35
CA GLY A 120 -21.57 -2.02 13.77
C GLY A 120 -20.94 -0.88 13.01
N GLU A 121 -19.72 -0.53 13.35
CA GLU A 121 -19.07 0.68 12.84
C GLU A 121 -17.76 0.40 12.11
N LEU A 122 -16.83 -0.36 12.68
CA LEU A 122 -15.49 -0.51 12.16
C LEU A 122 -15.42 -1.62 11.11
N LYS A 123 -15.06 -1.27 9.88
CA LYS A 123 -15.03 -2.18 8.73
C LYS A 123 -13.64 -2.75 8.46
N PHE A 124 -12.63 -1.85 8.42
CA PHE A 124 -11.27 -2.23 8.09
C PHE A 124 -10.26 -1.45 8.94
N ILE A 125 -9.10 -2.07 9.10
CA ILE A 125 -7.86 -1.43 9.52
C ILE A 125 -6.89 -1.52 8.35
N LEU A 126 -6.35 -0.37 7.93
CA LEU A 126 -5.22 -0.32 7.01
C LEU A 126 -4.01 0.20 7.77
N LEU A 127 -2.93 -0.57 7.73
CA LEU A 127 -1.68 -0.22 8.36
C LEU A 127 -0.58 -0.19 7.31
N THR A 128 0.09 0.95 7.21
CA THR A 128 1.26 1.14 6.34
C THR A 128 2.47 1.44 7.20
N ARG A 129 3.61 0.82 6.88
CA ARG A 129 4.88 1.08 7.55
C ARG A 129 5.88 1.64 6.54
N SER A 130 6.55 2.74 6.89
CA SER A 130 7.74 3.17 6.17
C SER A 130 8.90 2.21 6.49
N GLU A 131 9.53 1.66 5.47
CA GLU A 131 10.70 0.78 5.64
C GLU A 131 11.91 1.60 6.11
N ASN A 132 12.03 2.82 5.64
CA ASN A 132 13.14 3.70 5.93
C ASN A 132 13.10 4.25 7.37
N SER A 133 11.97 4.84 7.79
CA SER A 133 11.85 5.47 9.11
C SER A 133 11.30 4.54 10.19
N GLY A 134 10.66 3.44 9.82
CA GLY A 134 9.92 2.56 10.72
C GLY A 134 8.59 3.14 11.21
N GLN A 135 8.22 4.34 10.80
CA GLN A 135 6.97 5.01 11.18
C GLN A 135 5.75 4.33 10.55
N PHE A 136 4.59 4.51 11.19
CA PHE A 136 3.33 3.94 10.74
C PHE A 136 2.31 5.00 10.34
N MET A 137 1.50 4.65 9.34
CA MET A 137 0.23 5.28 9.05
C MET A 137 -0.87 4.27 9.33
N LEU A 138 -1.76 4.61 10.26
CA LEU A 138 -2.90 3.81 10.68
C LEU A 138 -4.19 4.47 10.21
N ARG A 139 -5.00 3.73 9.47
CA ARG A 139 -6.28 4.19 8.94
C ARG A 139 -7.40 3.29 9.41
N PHE A 140 -8.36 3.85 10.08
CA PHE A 140 -9.62 3.20 10.43
C PHE A 140 -10.63 3.45 9.31
N VAL A 141 -11.27 2.42 8.78
CA VAL A 141 -12.39 2.56 7.84
C VAL A 141 -13.67 2.23 8.57
N ALA A 142 -14.53 3.22 8.73
CA ALA A 142 -15.74 3.14 9.53
C ALA A 142 -17.00 3.42 8.70
N ARG A 143 -18.13 2.91 9.15
CA ARG A 143 -19.43 3.15 8.52
C ARG A 143 -19.90 4.60 8.68
N SER A 144 -19.63 5.21 9.82
CA SER A 144 -20.16 6.53 10.16
C SER A 144 -19.28 7.25 11.19
N HIS A 145 -19.57 8.52 11.40
CA HIS A 145 -18.90 9.36 12.40
C HIS A 145 -19.11 8.91 13.86
N ALA A 146 -20.08 8.04 14.12
CA ALA A 146 -20.37 7.54 15.48
C ALA A 146 -19.19 6.81 16.15
N VAL A 147 -18.19 6.43 15.37
CA VAL A 147 -16.95 5.79 15.88
C VAL A 147 -15.95 6.81 16.45
N LEU A 148 -15.98 8.08 15.99
CA LEU A 148 -14.94 9.09 16.26
C LEU A 148 -14.73 9.31 17.75
N GLU A 149 -15.78 9.59 18.51
CA GLU A 149 -15.68 9.85 19.95
C GLU A 149 -14.97 8.71 20.69
N ARG A 150 -15.21 7.46 20.28
CA ARG A 150 -14.57 6.28 20.90
C ARG A 150 -13.10 6.16 20.53
N ILE A 151 -12.75 6.47 19.27
CA ILE A 151 -11.37 6.48 18.82
C ILE A 151 -10.61 7.60 19.55
N GLU A 152 -11.10 8.83 19.50
CA GLU A 152 -10.45 10.01 20.10
C GLU A 152 -10.21 9.85 21.59
N ARG A 153 -11.20 9.36 22.32
CA ARG A 153 -11.09 9.12 23.77
C ARG A 153 -9.95 8.13 24.12
N ASN A 154 -9.72 7.13 23.28
CA ASN A 154 -8.72 6.09 23.52
C ASN A 154 -7.39 6.33 22.76
N LEU A 155 -7.34 7.36 21.93
CA LEU A 155 -6.16 7.68 21.11
C LEU A 155 -4.88 7.89 21.93
N PRO A 156 -4.90 8.59 23.09
CA PRO A 156 -3.69 8.76 23.89
C PRO A 156 -3.01 7.46 24.32
N THR A 157 -3.80 6.41 24.60
CA THR A 157 -3.25 5.10 25.00
C THR A 157 -2.59 4.39 23.82
N LEU A 158 -3.10 4.57 22.61
CA LEU A 158 -2.53 4.00 21.40
C LEU A 158 -1.20 4.69 21.04
N ILE A 159 -1.18 6.02 21.06
CA ILE A 159 0.02 6.80 20.75
C ILE A 159 1.13 6.55 21.80
N ALA A 160 0.76 6.44 23.08
CA ALA A 160 1.73 6.14 24.14
C ALA A 160 2.34 4.73 23.98
N ALA A 161 1.55 3.73 23.53
CA ALA A 161 2.03 2.39 23.30
C ALA A 161 2.85 2.25 22.01
N PHE A 162 2.53 3.03 20.99
CA PHE A 162 3.19 3.02 19.67
C PHE A 162 3.53 4.44 19.21
N PRO A 163 4.55 5.09 19.78
CA PRO A 163 4.93 6.46 19.42
C PRO A 163 5.43 6.59 17.97
N MET A 164 5.68 5.47 17.29
CA MET A 164 6.04 5.46 15.87
C MET A 164 4.84 5.63 14.93
N ILE A 165 3.62 5.77 15.44
CA ILE A 165 2.46 6.08 14.60
C ILE A 165 2.46 7.59 14.30
N GLU A 166 2.83 7.93 13.08
CA GLU A 166 2.94 9.31 12.60
C GLU A 166 1.61 9.86 12.09
N VAL A 167 0.84 8.99 11.42
CA VAL A 167 -0.44 9.37 10.80
C VAL A 167 -1.55 8.48 11.31
N ILE A 168 -2.62 9.09 11.81
CA ILE A 168 -3.88 8.40 12.14
C ILE A 168 -5.02 9.09 11.43
N SER A 169 -5.83 8.31 10.71
CA SER A 169 -7.03 8.81 10.06
C SER A 169 -8.22 7.87 10.19
N VAL A 170 -9.41 8.45 10.01
CA VAL A 170 -10.68 7.72 9.91
C VAL A 170 -11.30 8.03 8.55
N ASN A 171 -11.46 6.99 7.74
CA ASN A 171 -12.20 7.08 6.48
C ASN A 171 -13.65 6.70 6.70
N ILE A 172 -14.57 7.54 6.29
CA ILE A 172 -16.02 7.29 6.38
C ILE A 172 -16.50 6.62 5.11
N GLN A 173 -16.88 5.35 5.23
CA GLN A 173 -17.39 4.53 4.14
C GLN A 173 -18.81 4.03 4.51
N PRO A 174 -19.87 4.79 4.22
CA PRO A 174 -21.22 4.48 4.67
C PRO A 174 -21.88 3.35 3.89
N VAL A 175 -21.41 3.10 2.67
CA VAL A 175 -22.06 2.17 1.74
C VAL A 175 -21.73 0.72 2.09
N HIS A 176 -22.75 -0.15 2.00
CA HIS A 176 -22.59 -1.59 2.18
C HIS A 176 -22.21 -2.24 0.84
N MET A 177 -20.95 -2.16 0.47
CA MET A 177 -20.40 -2.73 -0.76
C MET A 177 -18.94 -3.15 -0.56
N ALA A 178 -18.37 -3.84 -1.54
CA ALA A 178 -16.98 -4.28 -1.53
C ALA A 178 -15.96 -3.11 -1.65
N ARG A 179 -16.41 -1.88 -1.89
CA ARG A 179 -15.54 -0.71 -1.93
C ARG A 179 -14.89 -0.51 -0.56
N LEU A 180 -13.58 -0.45 -0.57
CA LEU A 180 -12.77 -0.34 0.64
C LEU A 180 -12.90 1.04 1.29
N GLU A 181 -13.06 2.09 0.50
CA GLU A 181 -12.90 3.48 0.89
C GLU A 181 -14.13 4.30 0.57
N GLY A 182 -14.44 5.24 1.46
CA GLY A 182 -15.36 6.35 1.23
C GLY A 182 -14.60 7.59 0.77
N GLU A 183 -15.34 8.66 0.52
CA GLU A 183 -14.76 9.91 0.03
C GLU A 183 -14.17 10.76 1.15
N GLU A 184 -14.77 10.71 2.33
CA GLU A 184 -14.37 11.53 3.48
C GLU A 184 -13.23 10.87 4.27
N GLU A 185 -12.16 11.64 4.50
CA GLU A 185 -11.00 11.26 5.31
C GLU A 185 -10.81 12.29 6.42
N ILE A 186 -10.85 11.84 7.67
CA ILE A 186 -10.72 12.66 8.87
C ILE A 186 -9.38 12.34 9.51
N PHE A 187 -8.47 13.30 9.55
CA PHE A 187 -7.17 13.13 10.20
C PHE A 187 -7.28 13.40 11.70
N LEU A 188 -6.70 12.51 12.51
CA LEU A 188 -6.63 12.62 13.97
C LEU A 188 -5.23 13.01 14.44
N THR A 189 -4.30 13.20 13.52
CA THR A 189 -2.93 13.70 13.73
C THR A 189 -2.69 14.95 12.87
N GLU A 190 -1.75 15.80 13.28
CA GLU A 190 -1.34 16.97 12.50
C GLU A 190 -0.69 16.53 11.18
N THR A 191 0.19 15.53 11.25
CA THR A 191 0.81 14.91 10.09
C THR A 191 -0.22 14.09 9.33
N GLN A 192 -0.30 14.31 8.00
CA GLN A 192 -1.28 13.69 7.10
C GLN A 192 -0.68 12.79 6.04
N SER A 193 0.64 12.63 6.06
CA SER A 193 1.36 11.80 5.10
C SER A 193 2.54 11.12 5.75
N LEU A 194 2.86 9.93 5.28
CA LEU A 194 4.05 9.19 5.65
C LEU A 194 5.14 9.48 4.62
N LEU A 195 6.35 9.73 5.07
CA LEU A 195 7.51 9.84 4.17
C LEU A 195 8.19 8.48 4.04
N GLU A 196 8.35 8.03 2.81
CA GLU A 196 9.13 6.85 2.46
C GLU A 196 10.29 7.25 1.56
N HIS A 197 11.36 6.48 1.55
CA HIS A 197 12.45 6.64 0.61
C HIS A 197 12.66 5.34 -0.15
N PHE A 198 12.52 5.40 -1.47
CA PHE A 198 12.94 4.32 -2.35
C PHE A 198 14.25 4.74 -3.02
N ASN A 199 15.32 3.98 -2.78
CA ASN A 199 16.68 4.44 -3.07
C ASN A 199 16.97 5.79 -2.38
N ASP A 200 17.27 6.82 -3.15
CA ASP A 200 17.54 8.20 -2.70
C ASP A 200 16.36 9.16 -2.92
N VAL A 201 15.21 8.64 -3.36
CA VAL A 201 14.04 9.45 -3.75
C VAL A 201 13.01 9.51 -2.63
N PRO A 202 12.70 10.70 -2.10
CA PRO A 202 11.63 10.87 -1.12
C PRO A 202 10.26 10.71 -1.79
N MET A 203 9.39 9.95 -1.18
CA MET A 203 8.03 9.73 -1.65
C MET A 203 7.03 10.00 -0.53
N VAL A 204 6.17 10.97 -0.76
CA VAL A 204 5.09 11.35 0.14
C VAL A 204 3.91 10.42 -0.10
N ILE A 205 3.48 9.68 0.94
CA ILE A 205 2.42 8.69 0.88
C ILE A 205 1.26 9.13 1.77
N ARG A 206 0.08 9.29 1.18
CA ARG A 206 -1.17 9.63 1.87
C ARG A 206 -2.09 8.41 1.96
N PRO A 207 -3.16 8.45 2.77
CA PRO A 207 -4.04 7.30 3.00
C PRO A 207 -4.60 6.65 1.74
N LYS A 208 -4.98 7.43 0.71
CA LYS A 208 -5.51 6.92 -0.57
C LYS A 208 -4.42 6.59 -1.59
N SER A 209 -3.16 6.92 -1.31
CA SER A 209 -2.06 6.67 -2.24
C SER A 209 -1.83 5.19 -2.48
N PHE A 210 -1.71 4.81 -3.74
CA PHE A 210 -1.14 3.52 -4.10
C PHE A 210 0.39 3.64 -4.17
N PHE A 211 1.09 2.66 -3.60
CA PHE A 211 2.52 2.47 -3.75
C PHE A 211 2.89 0.99 -3.62
N GLN A 212 4.07 0.63 -4.05
CA GLN A 212 4.52 -0.76 -4.07
C GLN A 212 4.69 -1.32 -2.65
N THR A 213 4.08 -2.49 -2.39
CA THR A 213 4.03 -3.07 -1.05
C THR A 213 5.21 -3.97 -0.70
N ASN A 214 6.12 -4.20 -1.64
CA ASN A 214 7.43 -4.82 -1.42
C ASN A 214 8.52 -3.79 -1.73
N PRO A 215 9.02 -3.06 -0.72
CA PRO A 215 9.97 -1.97 -0.93
C PRO A 215 11.25 -2.39 -1.65
N LYS A 216 11.80 -3.56 -1.32
CA LYS A 216 13.06 -4.05 -1.91
C LYS A 216 12.94 -4.33 -3.41
N VAL A 217 11.82 -4.91 -3.83
CA VAL A 217 11.55 -5.12 -5.26
C VAL A 217 11.24 -3.78 -5.96
N ALA A 218 10.52 -2.87 -5.29
CA ALA A 218 10.23 -1.55 -5.83
C ALA A 218 11.49 -0.73 -6.07
N GLU A 219 12.45 -0.72 -5.12
CA GLU A 219 13.74 -0.05 -5.29
C GLU A 219 14.47 -0.51 -6.55
N GLN A 220 14.52 -1.83 -6.79
CA GLN A 220 15.16 -2.39 -7.98
C GLN A 220 14.40 -2.06 -9.26
N LEU A 221 13.07 -2.10 -9.23
CA LEU A 221 12.22 -1.72 -10.35
C LEU A 221 12.48 -0.26 -10.78
N TYR A 222 12.48 0.67 -9.83
CA TYR A 222 12.75 2.08 -10.08
C TYR A 222 14.20 2.33 -10.54
N ALA A 223 15.18 1.64 -9.92
CA ALA A 223 16.59 1.74 -10.32
C ALA A 223 16.81 1.25 -11.77
N THR A 224 16.16 0.16 -12.16
CA THR A 224 16.22 -0.37 -13.53
C THR A 224 15.66 0.64 -14.53
N ALA A 225 14.48 1.20 -14.26
CA ALA A 225 13.87 2.22 -15.12
C ALA A 225 14.77 3.48 -15.23
N ARG A 226 15.33 3.94 -14.10
CA ARG A 226 16.29 5.05 -14.06
C ARG A 226 17.51 4.78 -14.96
N THR A 227 18.05 3.56 -14.92
CA THR A 227 19.20 3.17 -15.75
C THR A 227 18.85 3.24 -17.22
N TRP A 228 17.73 2.66 -17.65
CA TRP A 228 17.28 2.69 -19.03
C TRP A 228 17.02 4.11 -19.55
N VAL A 229 16.38 4.95 -18.75
CA VAL A 229 16.14 6.35 -19.13
C VAL A 229 17.47 7.12 -19.30
N ARG A 230 18.46 6.86 -18.44
CA ARG A 230 19.79 7.47 -18.57
C ARG A 230 20.55 6.99 -19.81
N GLU A 231 20.42 5.72 -20.18
CA GLU A 231 21.02 5.14 -21.38
C GLU A 231 20.41 5.71 -22.67
N ILE A 232 19.07 5.88 -22.69
CA ILE A 232 18.33 6.42 -23.82
C ILE A 232 18.51 7.94 -23.91
N ALA A 233 18.68 8.61 -22.76
CA ALA A 233 18.80 10.07 -22.61
C ALA A 233 17.71 10.85 -23.39
N PRO A 234 16.40 10.57 -23.17
CA PRO A 234 15.33 11.24 -23.89
C PRO A 234 15.23 12.70 -23.44
N THR A 235 14.83 13.59 -24.33
CA THR A 235 14.53 15.00 -24.00
C THR A 235 13.17 15.14 -23.30
N GLN A 236 12.25 14.20 -23.53
CA GLN A 236 10.92 14.18 -22.94
C GLN A 236 10.55 12.75 -22.50
N MET A 237 9.88 12.63 -21.36
CA MET A 237 9.35 11.38 -20.84
C MET A 237 7.95 11.60 -20.26
N TRP A 238 7.05 10.68 -20.51
CA TRP A 238 5.74 10.62 -19.88
C TRP A 238 5.62 9.40 -18.98
N ASP A 239 5.19 9.63 -17.74
CA ASP A 239 4.81 8.59 -16.80
C ASP A 239 3.28 8.56 -16.72
N LEU A 240 2.66 7.66 -17.48
CA LEU A 240 1.20 7.51 -17.53
C LEU A 240 0.73 6.58 -16.43
N PHE A 241 -0.34 6.97 -15.73
CA PHE A 241 -0.79 6.30 -14.50
C PHE A 241 0.27 6.37 -13.39
N CYS A 242 0.89 7.52 -13.23
CA CYS A 242 2.08 7.69 -12.40
C CYS A 242 1.85 7.46 -10.90
N GLY A 243 0.60 7.43 -10.42
CA GLY A 243 0.30 7.36 -9.00
C GLY A 243 0.98 8.50 -8.23
N VAL A 244 1.73 8.16 -7.18
CA VAL A 244 2.54 9.11 -6.40
C VAL A 244 3.89 9.47 -7.07
N GLY A 245 4.04 9.16 -8.36
CA GLY A 245 5.17 9.60 -9.18
C GLY A 245 6.42 8.72 -9.06
N GLY A 246 6.30 7.46 -8.68
CA GLY A 246 7.47 6.60 -8.42
C GLY A 246 8.46 6.53 -9.57
N PHE A 247 8.01 6.28 -10.80
CA PHE A 247 8.89 6.27 -11.98
C PHE A 247 9.33 7.67 -12.37
N ALA A 248 8.41 8.64 -12.46
CA ALA A 248 8.72 10.01 -12.83
C ALA A 248 9.84 10.61 -11.96
N LEU A 249 9.74 10.46 -10.63
CA LEU A 249 10.71 10.97 -9.66
C LEU A 249 12.08 10.28 -9.79
N HIS A 250 12.10 8.97 -9.98
CA HIS A 250 13.35 8.22 -10.12
C HIS A 250 14.04 8.44 -11.47
N CYS A 251 13.27 8.67 -12.54
CA CYS A 251 13.77 8.87 -13.89
C CYS A 251 14.11 10.33 -14.19
N ALA A 252 13.87 11.24 -13.26
CA ALA A 252 14.22 12.65 -13.42
C ALA A 252 15.72 12.81 -13.67
N ALA A 253 16.06 13.57 -14.69
CA ALA A 253 17.43 13.92 -15.08
C ALA A 253 17.46 15.38 -15.58
N PRO A 254 18.59 16.11 -15.47
CA PRO A 254 18.65 17.54 -15.80
C PRO A 254 18.15 17.88 -17.21
N ASP A 255 18.43 17.01 -18.18
CA ASP A 255 18.14 17.23 -19.59
C ASP A 255 16.85 16.54 -20.08
N THR A 256 16.07 15.92 -19.16
CA THR A 256 14.83 15.21 -19.48
C THR A 256 13.65 15.92 -18.85
N ALA A 257 12.74 16.48 -19.65
CA ALA A 257 11.46 16.97 -19.16
C ALA A 257 10.52 15.79 -18.87
N VAL A 258 10.14 15.59 -17.61
CA VAL A 258 9.26 14.48 -17.22
C VAL A 258 7.87 15.00 -16.86
N THR A 259 6.82 14.38 -17.40
CA THR A 259 5.43 14.67 -17.09
C THR A 259 4.73 13.42 -16.56
N GLY A 260 4.29 13.48 -15.31
CA GLY A 260 3.48 12.44 -14.67
C GLY A 260 1.99 12.74 -14.79
N ILE A 261 1.20 11.76 -15.24
CA ILE A 261 -0.25 11.85 -15.41
C ILE A 261 -0.94 10.80 -14.57
N GLU A 262 -1.86 11.23 -13.72
CA GLU A 262 -2.66 10.38 -12.86
C GLU A 262 -4.06 11.00 -12.70
N ILE A 263 -5.08 10.18 -12.56
CA ILE A 263 -6.47 10.64 -12.40
C ILE A 263 -6.77 11.10 -10.97
N GLU A 264 -6.06 10.54 -9.98
CA GLU A 264 -6.33 10.81 -8.56
C GLU A 264 -5.57 12.07 -8.08
N PRO A 265 -6.30 13.17 -7.74
CA PRO A 265 -5.66 14.44 -7.37
C PRO A 265 -4.79 14.34 -6.11
N GLU A 266 -5.14 13.48 -5.15
CA GLU A 266 -4.34 13.28 -3.94
C GLU A 266 -2.97 12.66 -4.25
N ALA A 267 -2.91 11.73 -5.21
CA ALA A 267 -1.67 11.13 -5.65
C ALA A 267 -0.77 12.15 -6.35
N ILE A 268 -1.37 13.01 -7.21
CA ILE A 268 -0.65 14.11 -7.86
C ILE A 268 -0.10 15.10 -6.84
N ALA A 269 -0.87 15.50 -5.83
CA ALA A 269 -0.39 16.38 -4.77
C ALA A 269 0.80 15.76 -4.00
N SER A 270 0.79 14.45 -3.78
CA SER A 270 1.90 13.71 -3.19
C SER A 270 3.14 13.71 -4.08
N ALA A 271 2.98 13.45 -5.38
CA ALA A 271 4.06 13.47 -6.36
C ALA A 271 4.71 14.86 -6.48
N GLN A 272 3.91 15.91 -6.54
CA GLN A 272 4.37 17.31 -6.55
C GLN A 272 5.16 17.67 -5.30
N ARG A 273 4.69 17.24 -4.13
CA ARG A 273 5.40 17.47 -2.87
C ARG A 273 6.75 16.74 -2.85
N SER A 274 6.81 15.51 -3.34
CA SER A 274 8.04 14.75 -3.47
C SER A 274 9.04 15.44 -4.41
N ALA A 275 8.59 15.93 -5.57
CA ALA A 275 9.42 16.69 -6.51
C ALA A 275 9.98 17.97 -5.89
N GLN A 276 9.16 18.71 -5.14
CA GLN A 276 9.62 19.89 -4.38
C GLN A 276 10.73 19.57 -3.38
N MET A 277 10.61 18.44 -2.66
CA MET A 277 11.63 17.98 -1.72
C MET A 277 12.95 17.65 -2.41
N MET A 278 12.90 17.18 -3.67
CA MET A 278 14.07 16.91 -4.48
C MET A 278 14.70 18.17 -5.10
N GLY A 279 13.98 19.29 -5.11
CA GLY A 279 14.44 20.54 -5.74
C GLY A 279 14.59 20.42 -7.25
N ILE A 280 13.73 19.66 -7.92
CA ILE A 280 13.79 19.40 -9.36
C ILE A 280 12.70 20.19 -10.07
N ASP A 281 13.10 21.04 -11.03
CA ASP A 281 12.20 21.97 -11.74
C ASP A 281 11.65 21.41 -13.07
N ASN A 282 12.24 20.36 -13.62
CA ASN A 282 11.84 19.74 -14.89
C ASN A 282 10.87 18.55 -14.73
N LEU A 283 10.26 18.41 -13.56
CA LEU A 283 9.15 17.49 -13.27
C LEU A 283 7.83 18.27 -13.24
N SER A 284 6.85 17.79 -13.96
CA SER A 284 5.48 18.28 -13.91
C SER A 284 4.51 17.14 -13.66
N PHE A 285 3.43 17.42 -12.91
CA PHE A 285 2.40 16.44 -12.59
C PHE A 285 1.01 17.04 -12.81
N ALA A 286 0.12 16.30 -13.48
CA ALA A 286 -1.24 16.73 -13.76
C ALA A 286 -2.28 15.66 -13.43
N ALA A 287 -3.36 16.10 -12.75
CA ALA A 287 -4.52 15.24 -12.47
C ALA A 287 -5.42 15.15 -13.69
N LEU A 288 -5.14 14.21 -14.59
CA LEU A 288 -5.82 14.00 -15.87
C LEU A 288 -6.04 12.51 -16.14
N ASP A 289 -7.00 12.24 -17.01
CA ASP A 289 -7.16 10.91 -17.60
C ASP A 289 -6.02 10.64 -18.60
N SER A 290 -5.22 9.61 -18.34
CA SER A 290 -4.03 9.30 -19.13
C SER A 290 -4.32 8.96 -20.60
N ALA A 291 -5.48 8.35 -20.88
CA ALA A 291 -5.88 8.04 -22.26
C ALA A 291 -6.23 9.32 -23.03
N LYS A 292 -6.96 10.25 -22.40
CA LYS A 292 -7.28 11.57 -23.00
C LYS A 292 -6.03 12.40 -23.20
N PHE A 293 -5.11 12.41 -22.24
CA PHE A 293 -3.83 13.08 -22.37
C PHE A 293 -3.05 12.53 -23.57
N SER A 294 -2.86 11.22 -23.69
CA SER A 294 -2.14 10.60 -24.79
C SER A 294 -2.75 10.97 -26.16
N GLN A 295 -4.08 10.92 -26.28
CA GLN A 295 -4.76 11.31 -27.50
C GLN A 295 -4.51 12.77 -27.88
N SER A 296 -4.47 13.69 -26.90
CA SER A 296 -4.22 15.12 -27.15
C SER A 296 -2.80 15.41 -27.63
N GLN A 297 -1.83 14.55 -27.33
CA GLN A 297 -0.44 14.71 -27.75
C GLN A 297 -0.16 14.10 -29.14
N MET A 298 -1.06 13.24 -29.64
CA MET A 298 -0.96 12.58 -30.94
C MET A 298 -1.71 13.33 -32.04
N SER A 299 -2.50 14.34 -31.71
CA SER A 299 -3.26 15.22 -32.62
C SER A 299 -2.51 16.50 -32.93
#